data_47e8be22ebdb90f4e5f4d8b62aebb0f0
#
_entry.id   47e8be22ebdb90f4e5f4d8b62aebb0f0
#
_cell.length_a   1.000
_cell.length_b   1.000
_cell.length_c   1.000
_cell.angle_alpha   90.00
_cell.angle_beta   90.00
_cell.angle_gamma   90.00
#
_symmetry.space_group_name_H-M   'P 1'
#
loop_
_entity.id
_entity.type
_entity.pdbx_description
1 polymer ?
#
loop_
_entity_poly.entity_id
_entity_poly.type
_entity_poly.pdbx_seq_one_letter_code
_entity_poly.pdbx_strand_id
1 'polypeptide(L)'
;MNADLELCLKHLKALVAFDTSNPPRNIEQSGLINYLNSLDFLDPQISDFGEGSFNIFLSKGSPKYLINVHLDAVPASEGWNSDPHNLIISDGRAIGLGACDIKGAAACMLALIEQGLEHYAILFSTDEEAGQSTCIKEFIKSKPVFEGIIVSEPTQNMAVTCHRGIVTGTQEF
;
A
#
# COMPACT_ATOMS: atom_id res chain seq x y z
N MET A 1 10.52 4.46 -22.91
CA MET A 1 10.09 4.70 -21.53
C MET A 1 11.33 4.61 -20.66
N ASN A 2 11.44 5.33 -19.54
CA ASN A 2 12.57 5.18 -18.62
C ASN A 2 12.47 3.80 -17.95
N ALA A 3 13.59 3.07 -17.81
CA ALA A 3 13.61 1.72 -17.19
C ALA A 3 12.99 1.70 -15.77
N ASP A 4 13.22 2.77 -15.00
CA ASP A 4 12.64 2.90 -13.66
C ASP A 4 11.12 2.96 -13.70
N LEU A 5 10.55 3.70 -14.66
CA LEU A 5 9.11 3.80 -14.85
C LEU A 5 8.50 2.46 -15.30
N GLU A 6 9.20 1.73 -16.18
CA GLU A 6 8.74 0.40 -16.61
C GLU A 6 8.65 -0.57 -15.43
N LEU A 7 9.63 -0.52 -14.55
CA LEU A 7 9.66 -1.36 -13.36
C LEU A 7 8.55 -0.98 -12.36
N CYS A 8 8.35 0.32 -12.11
CA CYS A 8 7.22 0.79 -11.31
C CYS A 8 5.87 0.34 -11.89
N LEU A 9 5.69 0.47 -13.21
CA LEU A 9 4.44 0.05 -13.87
C LEU A 9 4.24 -1.47 -13.85
N LYS A 10 5.32 -2.27 -13.91
CA LYS A 10 5.28 -3.73 -13.71
C LYS A 10 4.67 -4.08 -12.36
N HIS A 11 5.21 -3.48 -11.28
CA HIS A 11 4.70 -3.72 -9.92
C HIS A 11 3.30 -3.14 -9.72
N LEU A 12 3.03 -1.94 -10.23
CA LEU A 12 1.70 -1.35 -10.12
C LEU A 12 0.63 -2.21 -10.81
N LYS A 13 0.93 -2.75 -11.99
CA LYS A 13 0.04 -3.66 -12.69
C LYS A 13 -0.26 -4.92 -11.87
N ALA A 14 0.75 -5.50 -11.25
CA ALA A 14 0.57 -6.65 -10.38
C ALA A 14 -0.28 -6.30 -9.14
N LEU A 15 0.03 -5.19 -8.46
CA LEU A 15 -0.70 -4.78 -7.25
C LEU A 15 -2.16 -4.43 -7.54
N VAL A 16 -2.46 -3.78 -8.66
CA VAL A 16 -3.84 -3.42 -9.06
C VAL A 16 -4.66 -4.68 -9.38
N ALA A 17 -4.03 -5.72 -9.93
CA ALA A 17 -4.72 -6.96 -10.27
C ALA A 17 -5.27 -7.73 -9.04
N PHE A 18 -4.80 -7.43 -7.84
CA PHE A 18 -5.33 -8.01 -6.61
C PHE A 18 -6.51 -7.19 -6.10
N ASP A 19 -7.66 -7.85 -5.90
CA ASP A 19 -8.79 -7.26 -5.20
C ASP A 19 -8.46 -7.19 -3.71
N THR A 20 -8.08 -6.01 -3.27
CA THR A 20 -7.76 -5.70 -1.90
C THR A 20 -8.80 -4.79 -1.26
N SER A 21 -10.05 -4.88 -1.74
CA SER A 21 -11.16 -4.05 -1.24
C SER A 21 -11.36 -4.21 0.27
N ASN A 22 -11.56 -3.09 0.95
CA ASN A 22 -11.79 -3.04 2.36
C ASN A 22 -12.77 -1.90 2.72
N PRO A 23 -14.03 -2.22 3.14
CA PRO A 23 -14.65 -3.53 3.19
C PRO A 23 -14.92 -4.13 1.80
N PRO A 24 -15.10 -5.47 1.63
CA PRO A 24 -15.27 -6.51 2.65
C PRO A 24 -13.98 -7.23 3.10
N ARG A 25 -12.80 -6.68 2.91
CA ARG A 25 -11.49 -7.23 3.32
C ARG A 25 -11.08 -8.48 2.56
N ASN A 26 -10.97 -8.33 1.27
CA ASN A 26 -10.63 -9.43 0.35
C ASN A 26 -9.13 -9.79 0.34
N ILE A 27 -8.30 -9.21 1.21
CA ILE A 27 -6.84 -9.37 1.20
C ILE A 27 -6.41 -10.84 1.23
N GLU A 28 -6.99 -11.65 2.13
CA GLU A 28 -6.61 -13.06 2.28
C GLU A 28 -6.82 -13.87 0.99
N GLN A 29 -7.86 -13.56 0.24
CA GLN A 29 -8.25 -14.27 -0.97
C GLN A 29 -7.61 -13.70 -2.22
N SER A 30 -7.06 -12.50 -2.14
CA SER A 30 -6.56 -11.77 -3.30
C SER A 30 -5.30 -12.37 -3.93
N GLY A 31 -4.50 -13.11 -3.17
CA GLY A 31 -3.19 -13.60 -3.59
C GLY A 31 -2.05 -12.59 -3.43
N LEU A 32 -2.32 -11.38 -2.89
CA LEU A 32 -1.32 -10.32 -2.68
C LEU A 32 -0.14 -10.80 -1.83
N ILE A 33 -0.42 -11.48 -0.71
CA ILE A 33 0.62 -11.97 0.20
C ILE A 33 1.53 -12.99 -0.51
N ASN A 34 0.94 -13.90 -1.30
CA ASN A 34 1.69 -14.87 -2.08
C ASN A 34 2.57 -14.18 -3.14
N TYR A 35 2.05 -13.13 -3.77
CA TYR A 35 2.83 -12.35 -4.73
C TYR A 35 4.05 -11.71 -4.06
N LEU A 36 3.90 -11.02 -2.94
CA LEU A 36 5.01 -10.39 -2.23
C LEU A 36 6.04 -11.41 -1.76
N ASN A 37 5.60 -12.59 -1.28
CA ASN A 37 6.49 -13.68 -0.91
C ASN A 37 7.24 -14.30 -2.10
N SER A 38 6.72 -14.19 -3.31
CA SER A 38 7.34 -14.74 -4.52
C SER A 38 8.43 -13.86 -5.13
N LEU A 39 8.61 -12.65 -4.63
CA LEU A 39 9.61 -11.72 -5.13
C LEU A 39 10.97 -12.01 -4.47
N ASP A 40 11.89 -12.65 -5.20
CA ASP A 40 13.19 -13.13 -4.69
C ASP A 40 14.07 -12.05 -4.07
N PHE A 41 13.82 -10.77 -4.38
CA PHE A 41 14.56 -9.63 -3.85
C PHE A 41 13.98 -9.10 -2.52
N LEU A 42 12.86 -9.67 -2.03
CA LEU A 42 12.23 -9.32 -0.77
C LEU A 42 12.50 -10.40 0.30
N ASP A 43 12.51 -9.95 1.55
CA ASP A 43 12.46 -10.82 2.74
C ASP A 43 11.34 -10.29 3.66
N PRO A 44 10.06 -10.55 3.32
CA PRO A 44 8.93 -9.96 4.02
C PRO A 44 8.68 -10.64 5.37
N GLN A 45 8.64 -9.83 6.43
CA GLN A 45 8.14 -10.27 7.74
C GLN A 45 6.64 -10.01 7.80
N ILE A 46 5.85 -11.06 7.73
CA ILE A 46 4.40 -10.99 7.68
C ILE A 46 3.82 -11.28 9.06
N SER A 47 2.96 -10.38 9.52
CA SER A 47 2.15 -10.56 10.73
C SER A 47 0.68 -10.54 10.35
N ASP A 48 -0.05 -11.57 10.74
CA ASP A 48 -1.49 -11.71 10.52
C ASP A 48 -2.21 -11.45 11.86
N PHE A 49 -3.13 -10.50 11.84
CA PHE A 49 -3.93 -10.11 13.00
C PHE A 49 -5.40 -10.56 12.86
N GLY A 50 -5.69 -11.36 11.83
CA GLY A 50 -7.02 -11.82 11.49
C GLY A 50 -7.86 -10.78 10.74
N GLU A 51 -8.97 -11.25 10.21
CA GLU A 51 -9.95 -10.41 9.51
C GLU A 51 -9.35 -9.56 8.37
N GLY A 52 -8.31 -10.06 7.67
CA GLY A 52 -7.65 -9.36 6.57
C GLY A 52 -6.70 -8.25 6.99
N SER A 53 -6.38 -8.14 8.28
CA SER A 53 -5.41 -7.16 8.79
C SER A 53 -4.02 -7.78 8.82
N PHE A 54 -3.17 -7.38 7.87
CA PHE A 54 -1.78 -7.85 7.74
C PHE A 54 -0.79 -6.71 7.81
N ASN A 55 0.30 -6.93 8.51
CA ASN A 55 1.53 -6.17 8.33
C ASN A 55 2.52 -6.96 7.50
N ILE A 56 3.06 -6.33 6.47
CA ILE A 56 4.19 -6.85 5.70
C ILE A 56 5.34 -5.86 5.90
N PHE A 57 6.27 -6.23 6.77
CA PHE A 57 7.40 -5.38 7.09
C PHE A 57 8.63 -5.81 6.32
N LEU A 58 9.24 -4.86 5.61
CA LEU A 58 10.44 -5.02 4.82
C LEU A 58 11.52 -4.10 5.40
N SER A 59 12.68 -4.65 5.73
CA SER A 59 13.78 -3.83 6.25
C SER A 59 15.13 -4.40 5.83
N LYS A 60 16.04 -3.51 5.44
CA LYS A 60 17.42 -3.83 5.13
C LYS A 60 18.35 -2.71 5.60
N GLY A 61 19.56 -3.08 6.03
CA GLY A 61 20.59 -2.13 6.45
C GLY A 61 20.23 -1.40 7.76
N SER A 62 20.50 -0.10 7.80
CA SER A 62 20.28 0.74 8.99
C SER A 62 19.39 1.94 8.61
N PRO A 63 18.10 1.73 8.36
CA PRO A 63 17.18 2.80 7.97
C PRO A 63 16.90 3.72 9.16
N LYS A 64 16.87 5.02 8.90
CA LYS A 64 16.49 6.04 9.89
C LYS A 64 15.00 6.33 9.91
N TYR A 65 14.34 6.17 8.76
CA TYR A 65 12.94 6.48 8.56
C TYR A 65 12.15 5.23 8.19
N LEU A 66 10.93 5.16 8.68
CA LEU A 66 9.94 4.18 8.25
C LEU A 66 9.07 4.79 7.15
N ILE A 67 8.84 4.07 6.08
CA ILE A 67 7.85 4.41 5.06
C ILE A 67 6.63 3.52 5.30
N ASN A 68 5.47 4.11 5.52
CA ASN A 68 4.21 3.38 5.64
C ASN A 68 3.36 3.59 4.39
N VAL A 69 2.84 2.49 3.87
CA VAL A 69 1.97 2.44 2.68
C VAL A 69 0.87 1.44 2.94
N HIS A 70 -0.39 1.82 2.76
CA HIS A 70 -1.45 0.82 2.81
C HIS A 70 -1.63 0.13 1.44
N LEU A 71 -2.10 -1.11 1.45
CA LEU A 71 -2.31 -1.93 0.24
C LEU A 71 -3.79 -2.27 0.02
N ASP A 72 -4.64 -2.02 1.01
CA ASP A 72 -6.08 -2.07 0.82
C ASP A 72 -6.57 -0.89 -0.01
N ALA A 73 -7.74 -1.00 -0.55
CA ALA A 73 -8.40 0.03 -1.35
C ALA A 73 -9.89 0.04 -1.02
N VAL A 74 -10.55 1.17 -1.21
CA VAL A 74 -12.01 1.24 -1.18
C VAL A 74 -12.63 0.27 -2.21
N PRO A 75 -13.85 -0.24 -2.00
CA PRO A 75 -14.56 -1.01 -3.02
C PRO A 75 -14.73 -0.21 -4.31
N ALA A 76 -14.67 -0.89 -5.44
CA ALA A 76 -14.94 -0.26 -6.72
C ALA A 76 -16.38 0.28 -6.74
N SER A 77 -16.52 1.58 -7.02
CA SER A 77 -17.84 2.23 -7.15
C SER A 77 -18.50 1.90 -8.50
N GLU A 78 -19.80 2.15 -8.59
CA GLU A 78 -20.47 2.16 -9.89
C GLU A 78 -19.88 3.28 -10.79
N GLY A 79 -19.81 3.02 -12.09
CA GLY A 79 -19.33 4.01 -13.06
C GLY A 79 -17.91 3.81 -13.58
N TRP A 80 -17.22 2.74 -13.19
CA TRP A 80 -16.00 2.34 -13.87
C TRP A 80 -16.29 1.96 -15.32
N ASN A 81 -15.54 2.56 -16.28
CA ASN A 81 -15.67 2.26 -17.71
C ASN A 81 -14.77 1.08 -18.15
N SER A 82 -14.00 0.53 -17.23
CA SER A 82 -13.08 -0.58 -17.44
C SER A 82 -13.03 -1.44 -16.19
N ASP A 83 -12.44 -2.63 -16.30
CA ASP A 83 -12.17 -3.45 -15.13
C ASP A 83 -11.25 -2.71 -14.15
N PRO A 84 -11.68 -2.42 -12.90
CA PRO A 84 -10.89 -1.70 -11.92
C PRO A 84 -9.60 -2.44 -11.50
N HIS A 85 -9.56 -3.76 -11.67
CA HIS A 85 -8.40 -4.60 -11.36
C HIS A 85 -7.49 -4.86 -12.57
N ASN A 86 -7.75 -4.22 -13.70
CA ASN A 86 -6.89 -4.27 -14.87
C ASN A 86 -6.28 -2.90 -15.16
N LEU A 87 -5.00 -2.71 -14.78
CA LEU A 87 -4.30 -1.44 -14.99
C LEU A 87 -4.24 -1.05 -16.46
N ILE A 88 -4.80 0.09 -16.80
CA ILE A 88 -4.75 0.69 -18.13
C ILE A 88 -3.75 1.85 -18.12
N ILE A 89 -2.87 1.84 -19.12
CA ILE A 89 -1.95 2.97 -19.35
C ILE A 89 -2.43 3.71 -20.61
N SER A 90 -2.91 4.93 -20.44
CA SER A 90 -3.40 5.79 -21.53
C SER A 90 -3.12 7.25 -21.21
N ASP A 91 -2.70 8.00 -22.23
CA ASP A 91 -2.48 9.44 -22.18
C ASP A 91 -1.58 9.89 -21.01
N GLY A 92 -0.53 9.11 -20.72
CA GLY A 92 0.39 9.39 -19.62
C GLY A 92 -0.17 9.13 -18.22
N ARG A 93 -1.30 8.43 -18.12
CA ARG A 93 -1.96 8.06 -16.86
C ARG A 93 -1.98 6.55 -16.69
N ALA A 94 -1.87 6.12 -15.43
CA ALA A 94 -2.12 4.75 -15.00
C ALA A 94 -3.47 4.72 -14.29
N ILE A 95 -4.42 3.96 -14.82
CA ILE A 95 -5.82 3.91 -14.36
C ILE A 95 -6.12 2.51 -13.83
N GLY A 96 -6.48 2.41 -12.56
CA GLY A 96 -6.84 1.18 -11.86
C GLY A 96 -7.21 1.47 -10.41
N LEU A 97 -7.94 0.56 -9.77
CA LEU A 97 -8.38 0.74 -8.39
C LEU A 97 -7.17 0.79 -7.44
N GLY A 98 -7.12 1.80 -6.58
CA GLY A 98 -6.01 2.01 -5.67
C GLY A 98 -4.70 2.45 -6.34
N ALA A 99 -4.66 2.71 -7.67
CA ALA A 99 -3.43 3.10 -8.36
C ALA A 99 -2.84 4.42 -7.81
N CYS A 100 -3.68 5.39 -7.46
CA CYS A 100 -3.27 6.65 -6.85
C CYS A 100 -3.20 6.54 -5.33
N ASP A 101 -4.14 5.88 -4.72
CA ASP A 101 -4.31 5.72 -3.29
C ASP A 101 -4.28 4.23 -2.93
N ILE A 102 -3.13 3.63 -2.50
CA ILE A 102 -1.79 4.17 -2.73
C ILE A 102 -0.84 3.10 -3.28
N LYS A 103 -1.39 2.14 -4.05
CA LYS A 103 -0.59 1.05 -4.68
C LYS A 103 0.54 1.61 -5.57
N GLY A 104 0.39 2.83 -6.09
CA GLY A 104 1.45 3.52 -6.83
C GLY A 104 2.70 3.76 -6.01
N ALA A 105 2.54 4.24 -4.77
CA ALA A 105 3.66 4.41 -3.85
C ALA A 105 4.32 3.05 -3.52
N ALA A 106 3.51 2.02 -3.24
CA ALA A 106 4.01 0.66 -3.02
C ALA A 106 4.82 0.14 -4.22
N ALA A 107 4.32 0.34 -5.44
CA ALA A 107 5.00 -0.06 -6.66
C ALA A 107 6.35 0.63 -6.83
N CYS A 108 6.45 1.93 -6.50
CA CYS A 108 7.71 2.67 -6.52
C CYS A 108 8.70 2.09 -5.50
N MET A 109 8.25 1.76 -4.28
CA MET A 109 9.11 1.16 -3.26
C MET A 109 9.63 -0.22 -3.70
N LEU A 110 8.76 -1.08 -4.25
CA LEU A 110 9.17 -2.38 -4.78
C LEU A 110 10.19 -2.23 -5.92
N ALA A 111 9.98 -1.29 -6.82
CA ALA A 111 10.91 -1.02 -7.91
C ALA A 111 12.29 -0.57 -7.41
N LEU A 112 12.35 0.29 -6.40
CA LEU A 112 13.61 0.73 -5.79
C LEU A 112 14.36 -0.42 -5.10
N ILE A 113 13.64 -1.31 -4.41
CA ILE A 113 14.25 -2.48 -3.78
C ILE A 113 14.78 -3.45 -4.84
N GLU A 114 14.01 -3.72 -5.90
CA GLU A 114 14.43 -4.58 -7.03
C GLU A 114 15.68 -4.02 -7.72
N GLN A 115 15.86 -2.70 -7.74
CA GLN A 115 17.06 -2.02 -8.23
C GLN A 115 18.24 -2.02 -7.26
N GLY A 116 18.09 -2.60 -6.08
CA GLY A 116 19.18 -2.77 -5.11
C GLY A 116 19.26 -1.67 -4.06
N LEU A 117 18.13 -1.04 -3.69
CA LEU A 117 18.10 -0.16 -2.51
C LEU A 117 18.56 -0.94 -1.26
N GLU A 118 19.58 -0.43 -0.54
CA GLU A 118 20.21 -1.17 0.56
C GLU A 118 19.81 -0.72 1.96
N HIS A 119 19.25 0.49 2.11
CA HIS A 119 18.86 1.02 3.41
C HIS A 119 17.40 1.46 3.37
N TYR A 120 16.49 0.62 3.85
CA TYR A 120 15.06 0.91 3.89
C TYR A 120 14.36 0.22 5.07
N ALA A 121 13.29 0.82 5.54
CA ALA A 121 12.24 0.20 6.33
C ALA A 121 10.90 0.60 5.74
N ILE A 122 10.11 -0.38 5.33
CA ILE A 122 8.79 -0.19 4.71
C ILE A 122 7.80 -1.07 5.44
N LEU A 123 6.70 -0.47 5.86
CA LEU A 123 5.56 -1.17 6.42
C LEU A 123 4.40 -1.08 5.44
N PHE A 124 4.03 -2.19 4.85
CA PHE A 124 2.75 -2.32 4.17
C PHE A 124 1.68 -2.74 5.18
N SER A 125 0.59 -1.99 5.24
CA SER A 125 -0.59 -2.28 6.06
C SER A 125 -1.80 -2.56 5.17
N THR A 126 -2.83 -3.24 5.69
CA THR A 126 -3.97 -3.67 4.87
C THR A 126 -5.33 -3.36 5.51
N ASP A 127 -5.41 -2.36 6.38
CA ASP A 127 -6.64 -2.03 7.11
C ASP A 127 -6.85 -0.51 7.31
N GLU A 128 -6.29 0.30 6.40
CA GLU A 128 -6.43 1.76 6.47
C GLU A 128 -7.84 2.18 6.09
N GLU A 129 -8.35 1.73 4.95
CA GLU A 129 -9.63 2.13 4.36
C GLU A 129 -10.86 1.73 5.20
N ALA A 130 -10.71 0.72 6.06
CA ALA A 130 -11.76 0.35 7.01
C ALA A 130 -11.75 1.20 8.29
N GLY A 131 -10.80 2.10 8.46
CA GLY A 131 -10.68 2.98 9.63
C GLY A 131 -10.38 2.25 10.94
N GLN A 132 -9.89 1.01 10.90
CA GLN A 132 -9.63 0.21 12.12
C GLN A 132 -8.21 0.37 12.65
N SER A 133 -7.22 0.51 11.74
CA SER A 133 -5.82 0.72 12.06
C SER A 133 -5.23 -0.32 13.04
N THR A 134 -5.67 -1.57 12.97
CA THR A 134 -5.12 -2.67 13.77
C THR A 134 -3.65 -2.88 13.44
N CYS A 135 -3.33 -2.87 12.15
CA CYS A 135 -1.97 -3.02 11.63
C CYS A 135 -0.99 -2.05 12.28
N ILE A 136 -1.31 -0.77 12.28
CA ILE A 136 -0.46 0.26 12.86
C ILE A 136 -0.37 0.15 14.38
N LYS A 137 -1.49 -0.12 15.06
CA LYS A 137 -1.52 -0.29 16.52
C LYS A 137 -0.63 -1.47 16.96
N GLU A 138 -0.70 -2.59 16.26
CA GLU A 138 0.12 -3.76 16.58
C GLU A 138 1.61 -3.53 16.24
N PHE A 139 1.91 -2.84 15.13
CA PHE A 139 3.28 -2.48 14.79
C PHE A 139 3.93 -1.59 15.86
N ILE A 140 3.22 -0.59 16.35
CA ILE A 140 3.73 0.32 17.40
C ILE A 140 4.02 -0.43 18.70
N LYS A 141 3.27 -1.49 19.03
CA LYS A 141 3.54 -2.31 20.23
C LYS A 141 4.92 -2.99 20.19
N SER A 142 5.46 -3.26 19.03
CA SER A 142 6.81 -3.80 18.86
C SER A 142 7.91 -2.78 19.21
N LYS A 143 7.53 -1.51 19.45
CA LYS A 143 8.41 -0.39 19.79
C LYS A 143 9.56 -0.19 18.79
N PRO A 144 9.30 -0.11 17.49
CA PRO A 144 10.33 0.14 16.51
C PRO A 144 10.94 1.54 16.74
N VAL A 145 12.25 1.65 16.55
CA VAL A 145 12.97 2.93 16.76
C VAL A 145 13.32 3.50 15.38
N PHE A 146 12.64 4.58 15.01
CA PHE A 146 12.94 5.37 13.82
C PHE A 146 13.03 6.86 14.18
N GLU A 147 13.82 7.63 13.43
CA GLU A 147 13.90 9.08 13.58
C GLU A 147 12.61 9.77 13.10
N GLY A 148 11.84 9.13 12.21
CA GLY A 148 10.57 9.63 11.72
C GLY A 148 9.85 8.60 10.85
N ILE A 149 8.60 8.92 10.50
CA ILE A 149 7.74 8.09 9.66
C ILE A 149 7.25 8.94 8.50
N ILE A 150 7.30 8.39 7.30
CA ILE A 150 6.72 8.96 6.09
C ILE A 150 5.50 8.11 5.75
N VAL A 151 4.32 8.72 5.78
CA VAL A 151 3.07 8.10 5.32
C VAL A 151 2.88 8.52 3.88
N SER A 152 2.74 7.56 2.98
CA SER A 152 2.83 7.79 1.53
C SER A 152 1.48 8.16 0.90
N GLU A 153 0.63 8.89 1.61
CA GLU A 153 -0.67 9.33 1.12
C GLU A 153 -0.57 10.29 -0.08
N PRO A 154 -1.56 10.31 -1.00
CA PRO A 154 -1.52 11.11 -2.22
C PRO A 154 -1.74 12.60 -1.93
N THR A 155 -0.68 13.33 -1.62
CA THR A 155 -0.67 14.76 -1.28
C THR A 155 -0.19 15.66 -2.42
N GLN A 156 -0.34 15.23 -3.67
CA GLN A 156 0.19 15.93 -4.86
C GLN A 156 1.70 16.18 -4.79
N ASN A 157 2.45 15.24 -4.23
CA ASN A 157 3.90 15.32 -3.97
C ASN A 157 4.31 16.48 -3.05
N MET A 158 3.40 16.95 -2.21
CA MET A 158 3.66 17.98 -1.20
C MET A 158 3.92 17.32 0.16
N ALA A 159 4.93 17.77 0.87
CA ALA A 159 5.12 17.35 2.25
C ALA A 159 4.04 17.97 3.15
N VAL A 160 3.25 17.11 3.79
CA VAL A 160 2.18 17.51 4.71
C VAL A 160 2.50 16.97 6.09
N THR A 161 2.44 17.82 7.11
CA THR A 161 2.80 17.45 8.49
C THR A 161 1.60 17.25 9.40
N CYS A 162 0.40 17.56 8.94
CA CYS A 162 -0.86 17.35 9.66
C CYS A 162 -2.04 17.33 8.69
N HIS A 163 -3.12 16.69 9.10
CA HIS A 163 -4.41 16.73 8.39
C HIS A 163 -5.57 16.92 9.39
N ARG A 164 -6.76 17.22 8.86
CA ARG A 164 -7.98 17.32 9.66
C ARG A 164 -8.53 15.93 9.92
N GLY A 165 -9.02 15.67 11.14
CA GLY A 165 -9.82 14.49 11.44
C GLY A 165 -11.18 14.54 10.73
N ILE A 166 -11.73 13.36 10.43
CA ILE A 166 -13.08 13.17 9.89
C ILE A 166 -13.94 12.53 10.97
N VAL A 167 -15.12 13.09 11.20
CA VAL A 167 -16.14 12.48 12.06
C VAL A 167 -17.40 12.31 11.23
N THR A 168 -17.92 11.10 11.15
CA THR A 168 -19.18 10.76 10.50
C THR A 168 -20.20 10.32 11.53
N GLY A 169 -21.45 10.70 11.34
CA GLY A 169 -22.57 10.28 12.20
C GLY A 169 -23.84 10.14 11.39
N THR A 170 -24.69 9.18 11.73
CA THR A 170 -26.03 8.98 11.17
C THR A 170 -27.05 9.39 12.22
N GLN A 171 -28.03 10.17 11.84
CA GLN A 171 -29.18 10.51 12.66
C GLN A 171 -30.45 9.99 11.99
N GLU A 172 -31.16 9.12 12.65
CA GLU A 172 -32.49 8.66 12.23
C GLU A 172 -33.57 9.63 12.81
N PHE A 173 -34.56 9.99 11.99
CA PHE A 173 -35.68 10.86 12.36
C PHE A 173 -36.99 10.08 12.33
#